data_203f393955937581ec6929a4d81a7e6e
#
_entry.id   203f393955937581ec6929a4d81a7e6e
#
_cell.length_a   1.000
_cell.length_b   1.000
_cell.length_c   1.000
_cell.angle_alpha   90.00
_cell.angle_beta   90.00
_cell.angle_gamma   90.00
#
_symmetry.space_group_name_H-M   'P 1'
#
loop_
_entity.id
_entity.type
_entity.pdbx_description
1 polymer ?
#
loop_
_entity_poly.entity_id
_entity_poly.type
_entity_poly.pdbx_seq_one_letter_code
_entity_poly.pdbx_strand_id
1 'polypeptide(L)'
;EHCIIFNENHQPMVINENTFRSLFSFVKQFPHYMLGSNADLPIVGGSILTHDHFQGGHYIFPIEGATVVKDISLDKYPDLQISVLNWPLSTIRVRSTNDEQMIRFALDTLNKWINYSNEKLDIIAYSHETRHNTITPIVRKKNGMYEMDLVLRNNRTSEKYPDGIFHPHQNLHHIKKENIGLIEVMGLAVLPAILKDELEVLKECLLGKKNIL
;
A
#
# COMPACT_ATOMS: atom_id res chain seq x y z
N GLU A 1 0.17 -17.26 -8.33
CA GLU A 1 0.69 -17.80 -7.06
C GLU A 1 0.60 -16.71 -5.99
N HIS A 2 0.14 -17.08 -4.79
CA HIS A 2 0.04 -16.21 -3.62
C HIS A 2 0.64 -16.94 -2.41
N CYS A 3 1.43 -16.25 -1.62
CA CYS A 3 2.01 -16.78 -0.39
C CYS A 3 1.84 -15.80 0.77
N ILE A 4 1.79 -16.35 1.98
CA ILE A 4 1.86 -15.62 3.23
C ILE A 4 3.08 -16.14 3.98
N ILE A 5 3.91 -15.22 4.47
CA ILE A 5 5.12 -15.53 5.22
C ILE A 5 4.92 -14.99 6.62
N PHE A 6 4.93 -15.87 7.58
CA PHE A 6 4.80 -15.55 8.99
C PHE A 6 6.17 -15.48 9.67
N ASN A 7 6.29 -14.60 10.64
CA ASN A 7 7.40 -14.67 11.59
C ASN A 7 7.22 -15.93 12.47
N GLU A 8 8.31 -16.65 12.75
CA GLU A 8 8.29 -17.80 13.64
C GLU A 8 7.80 -17.43 15.05
N ASN A 9 8.22 -16.27 15.53
CA ASN A 9 7.80 -15.76 16.83
C ASN A 9 6.50 -14.97 16.68
N HIS A 10 5.57 -15.19 17.59
CA HIS A 10 4.32 -14.44 17.65
C HIS A 10 4.59 -13.05 18.22
N GLN A 11 4.76 -12.07 17.34
CA GLN A 11 5.01 -10.68 17.67
C GLN A 11 4.15 -9.73 16.83
N PRO A 12 3.74 -8.58 17.38
CA PRO A 12 2.94 -7.61 16.65
C PRO A 12 3.65 -7.09 15.39
N MET A 13 2.87 -6.71 14.40
CA MET A 13 3.38 -6.02 13.21
C MET A 13 3.94 -4.66 13.59
N VAL A 14 5.13 -4.36 13.08
CA VAL A 14 5.78 -3.05 13.20
C VAL A 14 6.54 -2.77 11.91
N ILE A 15 6.23 -1.66 11.24
CA ILE A 15 7.02 -1.22 10.09
C ILE A 15 8.30 -0.55 10.60
N ASN A 16 9.42 -1.22 10.37
CA ASN A 16 10.75 -0.78 10.82
C ASN A 16 11.86 -1.31 9.89
N GLU A 17 13.11 -1.16 10.29
CA GLU A 17 14.26 -1.63 9.51
C GLU A 17 14.20 -3.14 9.20
N ASN A 18 13.80 -3.97 10.17
CA ASN A 18 13.69 -5.40 9.98
C ASN A 18 12.64 -5.76 8.91
N THR A 19 11.54 -5.01 8.85
CA THR A 19 10.52 -5.16 7.81
C THR A 19 11.15 -4.97 6.42
N PHE A 20 11.86 -3.86 6.21
CA PHE A 20 12.50 -3.59 4.93
C PHE A 20 13.57 -4.64 4.58
N ARG A 21 14.42 -5.00 5.54
CA ARG A 21 15.44 -6.05 5.35
C ARG A 21 14.83 -7.40 4.96
N SER A 22 13.74 -7.79 5.61
CA SER A 22 13.00 -9.02 5.30
C SER A 22 12.44 -9.02 3.89
N LEU A 23 11.83 -7.91 3.44
CA LEU A 23 11.33 -7.74 2.07
C LEU A 23 12.45 -7.94 1.03
N PHE A 24 13.59 -7.26 1.19
CA PHE A 24 14.71 -7.38 0.27
C PHE A 24 15.36 -8.76 0.31
N SER A 25 15.54 -9.36 1.50
CA SER A 25 16.10 -10.70 1.68
C SER A 25 15.26 -11.75 0.93
N PHE A 26 13.94 -11.68 1.05
CA PHE A 26 13.04 -12.58 0.35
C PHE A 26 13.11 -12.42 -1.17
N VAL A 27 13.02 -11.20 -1.68
CA VAL A 27 13.07 -10.94 -3.14
C VAL A 27 14.45 -11.24 -3.73
N LYS A 28 15.51 -11.21 -2.92
CA LYS A 28 16.85 -11.66 -3.33
C LYS A 28 16.90 -13.16 -3.55
N GLN A 29 16.23 -13.95 -2.70
CA GLN A 29 16.15 -15.41 -2.81
C GLN A 29 15.14 -15.85 -3.88
N PHE A 30 14.01 -15.13 -4.00
CA PHE A 30 12.92 -15.41 -4.93
C PHE A 30 12.66 -14.23 -5.87
N PRO A 31 13.57 -13.98 -6.85
CA PRO A 31 13.53 -12.74 -7.65
C PRO A 31 12.34 -12.63 -8.62
N HIS A 32 11.57 -13.68 -8.79
CA HIS A 32 10.34 -13.71 -9.59
C HIS A 32 9.09 -13.41 -8.78
N TYR A 33 9.22 -13.28 -7.45
CA TYR A 33 8.14 -12.87 -6.55
C TYR A 33 8.22 -11.38 -6.20
N MET A 34 7.07 -10.81 -5.89
CA MET A 34 6.96 -9.61 -5.08
C MET A 34 6.70 -10.00 -3.62
N LEU A 35 7.07 -9.14 -2.70
CA LEU A 35 6.69 -9.24 -1.29
C LEU A 35 6.33 -7.85 -0.76
N GLY A 36 5.27 -7.78 0.05
CA GLY A 36 4.85 -6.57 0.73
C GLY A 36 4.42 -6.84 2.17
N SER A 37 4.43 -5.80 2.98
CA SER A 37 3.85 -5.81 4.32
C SER A 37 2.57 -4.97 4.35
N ASN A 38 1.54 -5.43 5.02
CA ASN A 38 0.44 -4.57 5.40
C ASN A 38 0.95 -3.45 6.32
N ALA A 39 0.20 -2.36 6.41
CA ALA A 39 0.46 -1.32 7.38
C ALA A 39 0.28 -1.86 8.82
N ASP A 40 1.05 -1.32 9.76
CA ASP A 40 1.06 -1.71 11.17
C ASP A 40 0.03 -0.95 12.04
N LEU A 41 -0.92 -0.28 11.42
CA LEU A 41 -2.00 0.45 12.09
C LEU A 41 -3.37 -0.11 11.68
N PRO A 42 -4.37 -0.10 12.58
CA PRO A 42 -5.73 -0.49 12.25
C PRO A 42 -6.31 0.39 11.14
N ILE A 43 -7.40 -0.07 10.49
CA ILE A 43 -8.11 0.62 9.39
C ILE A 43 -7.33 0.59 8.07
N VAL A 44 -6.03 0.83 8.08
CA VAL A 44 -5.16 0.90 6.89
C VAL A 44 -4.24 -0.30 6.73
N GLY A 45 -4.38 -1.28 7.61
CA GLY A 45 -3.59 -2.52 7.60
C GLY A 45 -4.43 -3.75 7.31
N GLY A 46 -3.78 -4.90 7.40
CA GLY A 46 -4.44 -6.19 7.38
C GLY A 46 -5.27 -6.44 8.64
N SER A 47 -6.03 -7.53 8.64
CA SER A 47 -6.86 -7.93 9.76
C SER A 47 -6.06 -8.50 10.95
N ILE A 48 -4.81 -8.90 10.75
CA ILE A 48 -3.96 -9.54 11.76
C ILE A 48 -2.78 -8.63 12.08
N LEU A 49 -2.96 -7.72 13.05
CA LEU A 49 -1.90 -6.83 13.51
C LEU A 49 -1.06 -7.43 14.66
N THR A 50 -1.56 -8.50 15.29
CA THR A 50 -0.92 -9.13 16.45
C THR A 50 0.16 -10.15 16.08
N HIS A 51 0.25 -10.53 14.80
CA HIS A 51 1.27 -11.44 14.31
C HIS A 51 1.91 -10.91 13.04
N ASP A 52 3.21 -10.62 13.12
CA ASP A 52 3.98 -10.10 11.99
C ASP A 52 3.99 -11.07 10.82
N HIS A 53 3.59 -10.58 9.65
CA HIS A 53 3.48 -11.37 8.45
C HIS A 53 3.64 -10.52 7.18
N PHE A 54 4.02 -11.19 6.10
CA PHE A 54 4.16 -10.61 4.78
C PHE A 54 3.26 -11.34 3.78
N GLN A 55 2.86 -10.65 2.73
CA GLN A 55 2.13 -11.24 1.61
C GLN A 55 2.94 -11.07 0.33
N GLY A 56 3.01 -12.13 -0.45
CA GLY A 56 3.75 -12.12 -1.70
C GLY A 56 3.11 -12.99 -2.76
N GLY A 57 3.71 -12.97 -3.93
CA GLY A 57 3.27 -13.79 -5.04
C GLY A 57 3.96 -13.45 -6.35
N HIS A 58 3.70 -14.32 -7.33
CA HIS A 58 4.12 -14.12 -8.70
C HIS A 58 2.90 -13.64 -9.52
N TYR A 59 2.68 -12.33 -9.48
CA TYR A 59 1.60 -11.66 -10.22
C TYR A 59 2.03 -10.22 -10.53
N ILE A 60 1.69 -9.72 -11.70
CA ILE A 60 1.95 -8.33 -12.11
C ILE A 60 0.73 -7.51 -11.73
N PHE A 61 0.89 -6.71 -10.70
CA PHE A 61 -0.18 -5.85 -10.20
C PHE A 61 -0.29 -4.54 -10.99
N PRO A 62 -1.50 -3.94 -11.09
CA PRO A 62 -1.71 -2.68 -11.80
C PRO A 62 -0.76 -1.54 -11.39
N ILE A 63 -0.39 -1.45 -10.12
CA ILE A 63 0.55 -0.45 -9.61
C ILE A 63 1.90 -0.48 -10.35
N GLU A 64 2.33 -1.64 -10.87
CA GLU A 64 3.60 -1.76 -11.59
C GLU A 64 3.60 -1.00 -12.92
N GLY A 65 2.41 -0.79 -13.50
CA GLY A 65 2.19 0.01 -14.71
C GLY A 65 1.88 1.48 -14.44
N ALA A 66 1.85 1.92 -13.17
CA ALA A 66 1.56 3.30 -12.83
C ALA A 66 2.58 4.26 -13.44
N THR A 67 2.09 5.36 -14.04
CA THR A 67 2.93 6.38 -14.65
C THR A 67 3.58 7.26 -13.60
N VAL A 68 4.71 7.86 -13.94
CA VAL A 68 5.43 8.80 -13.08
C VAL A 68 4.83 10.19 -13.23
N VAL A 69 4.52 10.84 -12.11
CA VAL A 69 4.11 12.26 -12.06
C VAL A 69 5.33 13.15 -11.97
N LYS A 70 6.32 12.74 -11.15
CA LYS A 70 7.51 13.54 -10.87
C LYS A 70 8.67 12.66 -10.45
N ASP A 71 9.84 12.91 -11.02
CA ASP A 71 11.11 12.38 -10.52
C ASP A 71 11.71 13.31 -9.47
N ILE A 72 12.39 12.72 -8.50
CA ILE A 72 13.03 13.42 -7.38
C ILE A 72 14.50 13.02 -7.35
N SER A 73 15.38 14.00 -7.33
CA SER A 73 16.81 13.80 -7.09
C SER A 73 17.19 14.28 -5.70
N LEU A 74 17.92 13.46 -4.95
CA LEU A 74 18.40 13.79 -3.61
C LEU A 74 19.89 13.48 -3.51
N ASP A 75 20.70 14.48 -3.19
CA ASP A 75 22.17 14.35 -3.07
C ASP A 75 22.56 13.29 -2.03
N LYS A 76 21.75 13.11 -0.99
CA LYS A 76 21.95 12.07 0.03
C LYS A 76 21.84 10.63 -0.53
N TYR A 77 21.15 10.45 -1.66
CA TYR A 77 20.83 9.15 -2.27
C TYR A 77 21.12 9.14 -3.77
N PRO A 78 22.39 9.31 -4.18
CA PRO A 78 22.74 9.48 -5.60
C PRO A 78 22.46 8.27 -6.49
N ASP A 79 22.44 7.05 -5.91
CA ASP A 79 22.20 5.79 -6.65
C ASP A 79 20.71 5.44 -6.78
N LEU A 80 19.82 6.25 -6.19
CA LEU A 80 18.40 5.96 -6.21
C LEU A 80 17.67 6.74 -7.32
N GLN A 81 16.88 6.02 -8.11
CA GLN A 81 15.85 6.61 -8.96
C GLN A 81 14.57 6.71 -8.13
N ILE A 82 14.18 7.93 -7.77
CA ILE A 82 13.04 8.19 -6.90
C ILE A 82 11.96 8.88 -7.71
N SER A 83 10.74 8.36 -7.66
CA SER A 83 9.61 8.90 -8.43
C SER A 83 8.34 8.95 -7.59
N VAL A 84 7.50 9.96 -7.81
CA VAL A 84 6.11 10.00 -7.34
C VAL A 84 5.22 9.41 -8.42
N LEU A 85 4.36 8.47 -8.06
CA LEU A 85 3.47 7.79 -9.00
C LEU A 85 2.13 8.50 -9.16
N ASN A 86 1.58 8.43 -10.37
CA ASN A 86 0.17 8.69 -10.61
C ASN A 86 -0.64 7.46 -10.18
N TRP A 87 -1.01 7.43 -8.92
CA TRP A 87 -1.71 6.33 -8.28
C TRP A 87 -2.75 6.86 -7.29
N PRO A 88 -3.90 6.18 -7.08
CA PRO A 88 -4.93 6.66 -6.15
C PRO A 88 -4.44 6.90 -4.72
N LEU A 89 -3.45 6.13 -4.28
CA LEU A 89 -2.78 6.33 -2.98
C LEU A 89 -1.41 6.99 -3.20
N SER A 90 -1.06 7.95 -2.35
CA SER A 90 0.24 8.63 -2.42
C SER A 90 1.38 7.63 -2.33
N THR A 91 2.09 7.44 -3.43
CA THR A 91 3.11 6.39 -3.58
C THR A 91 4.42 6.98 -4.08
N ILE A 92 5.50 6.64 -3.38
CA ILE A 92 6.87 6.91 -3.78
C ILE A 92 7.48 5.61 -4.28
N ARG A 93 7.93 5.58 -5.54
CA ARG A 93 8.68 4.46 -6.14
C ARG A 93 10.16 4.73 -6.10
N VAL A 94 10.91 3.73 -5.70
CA VAL A 94 12.38 3.77 -5.66
C VAL A 94 12.94 2.60 -6.44
N ARG A 95 13.94 2.85 -7.30
CA ARG A 95 14.64 1.83 -8.07
C ARG A 95 16.13 1.96 -7.85
N SER A 96 16.81 0.84 -7.63
CA SER A 96 18.27 0.76 -7.55
C SER A 96 18.74 -0.69 -7.57
N THR A 97 20.03 -0.91 -7.77
CA THR A 97 20.71 -2.17 -7.45
C THR A 97 21.25 -2.17 -6.01
N ASN A 98 21.24 -1.04 -5.34
CA ASN A 98 21.77 -0.82 -3.99
C ASN A 98 20.65 -0.89 -2.95
N ASP A 99 20.36 -2.11 -2.46
CA ASP A 99 19.33 -2.38 -1.46
C ASP A 99 19.55 -1.64 -0.14
N GLU A 100 20.81 -1.51 0.31
CA GLU A 100 21.13 -0.78 1.55
C GLU A 100 20.77 0.71 1.47
N GLN A 101 21.01 1.38 0.34
CA GLN A 101 20.57 2.76 0.15
C GLN A 101 19.03 2.85 0.10
N MET A 102 18.37 1.88 -0.54
CA MET A 102 16.90 1.83 -0.59
C MET A 102 16.30 1.66 0.81
N ILE A 103 16.87 0.80 1.65
CA ILE A 103 16.44 0.61 3.06
C ILE A 103 16.60 1.89 3.86
N ARG A 104 17.76 2.57 3.76
CA ARG A 104 17.99 3.86 4.45
C ARG A 104 17.00 4.92 4.00
N PHE A 105 16.73 5.01 2.70
CA PHE A 105 15.75 5.95 2.15
C PHE A 105 14.33 5.62 2.67
N ALA A 106 13.95 4.34 2.73
CA ALA A 106 12.65 3.92 3.27
C ALA A 106 12.49 4.30 4.75
N LEU A 107 13.53 4.11 5.56
CA LEU A 107 13.54 4.52 6.96
C LEU A 107 13.45 6.04 7.13
N ASP A 108 14.21 6.81 6.35
CA ASP A 108 14.11 8.26 6.38
C ASP A 108 12.70 8.74 5.97
N THR A 109 12.12 8.11 4.96
CA THR A 109 10.76 8.41 4.50
C THR A 109 9.73 8.08 5.57
N LEU A 110 9.83 6.89 6.19
CA LEU A 110 8.95 6.47 7.28
C LEU A 110 9.03 7.46 8.45
N ASN A 111 10.24 7.79 8.91
CA ASN A 111 10.45 8.71 10.04
C ASN A 111 9.90 10.12 9.78
N LYS A 112 10.06 10.62 8.55
CA LYS A 112 9.47 11.90 8.15
C LYS A 112 7.96 11.82 8.08
N TRP A 113 7.42 10.75 7.48
CA TRP A 113 5.99 10.58 7.32
C TRP A 113 5.27 10.41 8.66
N ILE A 114 5.81 9.62 9.59
CA ILE A 114 5.25 9.44 10.94
C ILE A 114 4.98 10.77 11.64
N ASN A 115 5.81 11.79 11.40
CA ASN A 115 5.72 13.10 12.05
C ASN A 115 5.11 14.19 11.14
N TYR A 116 4.68 13.85 9.94
CA TYR A 116 4.18 14.83 8.98
C TYR A 116 2.70 15.15 9.23
N SER A 117 2.39 16.43 9.40
CA SER A 117 1.03 16.95 9.41
C SER A 117 0.86 18.07 8.40
N ASN A 118 -0.31 18.14 7.77
CA ASN A 118 -0.71 19.21 6.88
C ASN A 118 -2.23 19.41 6.96
N GLU A 119 -2.66 20.42 7.68
CA GLU A 119 -4.07 20.70 7.91
C GLU A 119 -4.85 20.97 6.61
N LYS A 120 -4.21 21.60 5.60
CA LYS A 120 -4.87 21.89 4.32
C LYS A 120 -5.21 20.61 3.53
N LEU A 121 -4.46 19.54 3.76
CA LEU A 121 -4.67 18.23 3.16
C LEU A 121 -5.41 17.27 4.09
N ASP A 122 -5.83 17.74 5.25
CA ASP A 122 -6.46 16.97 6.31
C ASP A 122 -5.60 15.78 6.80
N ILE A 123 -4.26 15.90 6.69
CA ILE A 123 -3.29 14.93 7.17
C ILE A 123 -2.83 15.37 8.56
N ILE A 124 -3.13 14.55 9.57
CA ILE A 124 -2.71 14.74 10.95
C ILE A 124 -1.92 13.51 11.39
N ALA A 125 -0.69 13.73 11.85
CA ALA A 125 0.21 12.65 12.25
C ALA A 125 -0.20 11.99 13.57
N TYR A 126 -0.68 12.76 14.51
CA TYR A 126 -1.08 12.30 15.85
C TYR A 126 -2.37 12.97 16.33
N SER A 127 -3.23 12.21 16.98
CA SER A 127 -4.30 12.72 17.82
C SER A 127 -3.97 12.32 19.27
N HIS A 128 -3.63 13.32 20.10
CA HIS A 128 -3.00 13.10 21.40
C HIS A 128 -1.73 12.22 21.23
N GLU A 129 -1.67 11.05 21.83
CA GLU A 129 -0.55 10.13 21.73
C GLU A 129 -0.73 9.07 20.63
N THR A 130 -1.88 9.05 19.94
CA THR A 130 -2.19 8.04 18.92
C THR A 130 -1.62 8.45 17.57
N ARG A 131 -0.70 7.63 17.04
CA ARG A 131 -0.11 7.78 15.70
C ARG A 131 -1.12 7.40 14.62
N HIS A 132 -1.15 8.18 13.52
CA HIS A 132 -2.00 7.92 12.36
C HIS A 132 -1.25 7.60 11.09
N ASN A 133 -0.03 8.07 10.94
CA ASN A 133 0.78 7.86 9.74
C ASN A 133 1.57 6.57 9.80
N THR A 134 1.56 5.81 8.70
CA THR A 134 2.37 4.61 8.49
C THR A 134 2.59 4.39 6.99
N ILE A 135 3.31 3.33 6.62
CA ILE A 135 3.61 2.98 5.23
C ILE A 135 3.21 1.52 4.96
N THR A 136 2.71 1.26 3.76
CA THR A 136 2.60 -0.08 3.18
C THR A 136 3.76 -0.25 2.19
N PRO A 137 4.84 -0.97 2.53
CA PRO A 137 5.98 -1.20 1.64
C PRO A 137 5.78 -2.43 0.77
N ILE A 138 6.20 -2.33 -0.49
CA ILE A 138 6.16 -3.43 -1.47
C ILE A 138 7.51 -3.47 -2.19
N VAL A 139 8.12 -4.64 -2.29
CA VAL A 139 9.42 -4.84 -2.97
C VAL A 139 9.29 -5.93 -4.03
N ARG A 140 9.93 -5.70 -5.18
CA ARG A 140 10.06 -6.68 -6.26
C ARG A 140 11.34 -6.44 -7.04
N LYS A 141 11.70 -7.39 -7.90
CA LYS A 141 12.80 -7.24 -8.86
C LYS A 141 12.25 -7.02 -10.26
N LYS A 142 12.75 -5.99 -10.96
CA LYS A 142 12.32 -5.66 -12.32
C LYS A 142 13.51 -5.18 -13.13
N ASN A 143 13.73 -5.76 -14.32
CA ASN A 143 14.83 -5.40 -15.22
C ASN A 143 16.21 -5.38 -14.54
N GLY A 144 16.49 -6.33 -13.66
CA GLY A 144 17.77 -6.46 -12.97
C GLY A 144 17.94 -5.53 -11.74
N MET A 145 17.02 -4.59 -11.49
CA MET A 145 17.02 -3.71 -10.33
C MET A 145 15.96 -4.13 -9.31
N TYR A 146 16.15 -3.74 -8.07
CA TYR A 146 15.06 -3.70 -7.11
C TYR A 146 14.14 -2.51 -7.41
N GLU A 147 12.85 -2.73 -7.22
CA GLU A 147 11.82 -1.70 -7.27
C GLU A 147 11.03 -1.80 -5.97
N MET A 148 10.96 -0.69 -5.23
CA MET A 148 10.23 -0.60 -3.98
C MET A 148 9.18 0.51 -4.10
N ASP A 149 7.93 0.19 -3.77
CA ASP A 149 6.85 1.16 -3.62
C ASP A 149 6.59 1.40 -2.13
N LEU A 150 6.68 2.65 -1.71
CA LEU A 150 6.32 3.12 -0.37
C LEU A 150 4.97 3.83 -0.46
N VAL A 151 3.91 3.15 -0.06
CA VAL A 151 2.56 3.72 -0.08
C VAL A 151 2.27 4.38 1.26
N LEU A 152 2.07 5.70 1.24
CA LEU A 152 1.84 6.50 2.44
C LEU A 152 0.40 6.27 2.93
N ARG A 153 0.24 5.92 4.20
CA ARG A 153 -1.07 5.62 4.82
C ARG A 153 -1.32 6.54 6.01
N ASN A 154 -2.60 6.82 6.23
CA ASN A 154 -3.07 7.52 7.43
C ASN A 154 -4.42 6.93 7.85
N ASN A 155 -4.54 6.54 9.13
CA ASN A 155 -5.72 5.86 9.65
C ASN A 155 -6.65 6.76 10.48
N ARG A 156 -6.47 8.09 10.42
CA ARG A 156 -7.27 9.00 11.23
C ARG A 156 -8.76 8.88 10.90
N THR A 157 -9.55 8.90 11.95
CA THR A 157 -11.01 8.97 11.87
C THR A 157 -11.52 10.36 12.24
N SER A 158 -12.76 10.66 11.93
CA SER A 158 -13.48 11.86 12.37
C SER A 158 -14.95 11.53 12.60
N GLU A 159 -15.70 12.42 13.22
CA GLU A 159 -17.16 12.26 13.36
C GLU A 159 -17.86 12.06 12.00
N LYS A 160 -17.40 12.77 10.97
CA LYS A 160 -17.92 12.64 9.61
C LYS A 160 -17.48 11.33 8.93
N TYR A 161 -16.30 10.82 9.24
CA TYR A 161 -15.69 9.64 8.63
C TYR A 161 -15.20 8.66 9.72
N PRO A 162 -16.14 7.97 10.39
CA PRO A 162 -15.80 7.10 11.53
C PRO A 162 -14.99 5.86 11.13
N ASP A 163 -15.08 5.45 9.86
CA ASP A 163 -14.33 4.30 9.31
C ASP A 163 -12.93 4.69 8.79
N GLY A 164 -12.61 5.99 8.80
CA GLY A 164 -11.33 6.54 8.34
C GLY A 164 -11.51 7.59 7.25
N ILE A 165 -10.71 8.67 7.33
CA ILE A 165 -10.79 9.79 6.37
C ILE A 165 -10.44 9.35 4.95
N PHE A 166 -9.52 8.41 4.82
CA PHE A 166 -9.05 7.86 3.54
C PHE A 166 -9.62 6.47 3.24
N HIS A 167 -10.58 6.00 4.07
CA HIS A 167 -11.35 4.78 3.82
C HIS A 167 -12.52 5.07 2.87
N PRO A 168 -13.04 4.07 2.11
CA PRO A 168 -14.29 4.25 1.37
C PRO A 168 -15.39 4.75 2.29
N HIS A 169 -16.05 5.84 1.90
CA HIS A 169 -17.07 6.47 2.73
C HIS A 169 -18.37 5.66 2.71
N GLN A 170 -19.23 5.83 3.71
CA GLN A 170 -20.44 5.02 3.93
C GLN A 170 -21.38 4.91 2.72
N ASN A 171 -21.48 5.95 1.90
CA ASN A 171 -22.25 5.93 0.66
C ASN A 171 -21.69 4.96 -0.39
N LEU A 172 -20.45 4.48 -0.23
CA LEU A 172 -19.79 3.52 -1.12
C LEU A 172 -19.72 2.12 -0.51
N HIS A 173 -20.24 1.89 0.70
CA HIS A 173 -20.14 0.60 1.39
C HIS A 173 -20.90 -0.53 0.71
N HIS A 174 -21.84 -0.23 -0.18
CA HIS A 174 -22.48 -1.23 -1.05
C HIS A 174 -21.50 -1.79 -2.09
N ILE A 175 -20.43 -1.05 -2.43
CA ILE A 175 -19.36 -1.47 -3.33
C ILE A 175 -18.18 -2.03 -2.54
N LYS A 176 -17.70 -1.27 -1.54
CA LYS A 176 -16.52 -1.63 -0.73
C LYS A 176 -16.66 -1.10 0.69
N LYS A 177 -16.72 -2.01 1.65
CA LYS A 177 -16.84 -1.70 3.08
C LYS A 177 -15.58 -2.07 3.86
N GLU A 178 -14.88 -3.12 3.45
CA GLU A 178 -13.72 -3.64 4.15
C GLU A 178 -12.50 -2.71 3.97
N ASN A 179 -11.55 -2.85 4.88
CA ASN A 179 -10.30 -2.10 4.85
C ASN A 179 -9.52 -2.32 3.55
N ILE A 180 -8.81 -1.29 3.11
CA ILE A 180 -7.93 -1.36 1.95
C ILE A 180 -6.59 -1.98 2.37
N GLY A 181 -6.44 -3.27 2.11
CA GLY A 181 -5.24 -4.05 2.39
C GLY A 181 -4.20 -4.00 1.28
N LEU A 182 -3.11 -4.78 1.42
CA LEU A 182 -1.96 -4.79 0.52
C LEU A 182 -2.36 -5.07 -0.95
N ILE A 183 -3.19 -6.07 -1.20
CA ILE A 183 -3.60 -6.46 -2.56
C ILE A 183 -4.37 -5.33 -3.25
N GLU A 184 -5.25 -4.67 -2.51
CA GLU A 184 -6.05 -3.56 -3.03
C GLU A 184 -5.21 -2.30 -3.24
N VAL A 185 -4.24 -2.04 -2.37
CA VAL A 185 -3.23 -0.98 -2.55
C VAL A 185 -2.50 -1.16 -3.87
N MET A 186 -2.25 -2.39 -4.31
CA MET A 186 -1.61 -2.71 -5.58
C MET A 186 -2.55 -2.68 -6.79
N GLY A 187 -3.85 -2.42 -6.58
CA GLY A 187 -4.83 -2.18 -7.65
C GLY A 187 -5.73 -3.37 -8.00
N LEU A 188 -5.78 -4.41 -7.16
CA LEU A 188 -6.74 -5.51 -7.27
C LEU A 188 -7.84 -5.33 -6.24
N ALA A 189 -9.02 -4.90 -6.68
CA ALA A 189 -10.16 -4.76 -5.79
C ALA A 189 -10.73 -6.12 -5.38
N VAL A 190 -10.87 -6.33 -4.09
CA VAL A 190 -11.67 -7.44 -3.52
C VAL A 190 -13.05 -6.87 -3.21
N LEU A 191 -14.06 -7.32 -3.97
CA LEU A 191 -15.41 -6.78 -3.94
C LEU A 191 -16.42 -7.86 -3.50
N PRO A 192 -17.58 -7.48 -2.92
CA PRO A 192 -18.66 -8.40 -2.64
C PRO A 192 -19.12 -9.19 -3.86
N ALA A 193 -19.38 -10.48 -3.71
CA ALA A 193 -19.76 -11.36 -4.82
C ALA A 193 -21.02 -10.91 -5.56
N ILE A 194 -21.98 -10.27 -4.86
CA ILE A 194 -23.21 -9.75 -5.44
C ILE A 194 -22.98 -8.72 -6.53
N LEU A 195 -21.90 -7.95 -6.46
CA LEU A 195 -21.56 -6.96 -7.50
C LEU A 195 -21.31 -7.58 -8.86
N LYS A 196 -20.98 -8.87 -8.93
CA LYS A 196 -20.84 -9.57 -10.22
C LYS A 196 -22.15 -9.54 -11.00
N ASP A 197 -23.24 -9.87 -10.34
CA ASP A 197 -24.57 -9.93 -10.96
C ASP A 197 -25.11 -8.51 -11.26
N GLU A 198 -24.88 -7.57 -10.36
CA GLU A 198 -25.25 -6.16 -10.55
C GLU A 198 -24.50 -5.51 -11.71
N LEU A 199 -23.22 -5.81 -11.89
CA LEU A 199 -22.40 -5.31 -13.00
C LEU A 199 -22.84 -5.92 -14.34
N GLU A 200 -23.27 -7.18 -14.40
CA GLU A 200 -23.86 -7.76 -15.63
C GLU A 200 -25.17 -7.05 -16.00
N VAL A 201 -26.03 -6.76 -15.03
CA VAL A 201 -27.26 -5.97 -15.27
C VAL A 201 -26.92 -4.58 -15.81
N LEU A 202 -25.95 -3.89 -15.19
CA LEU A 202 -25.49 -2.57 -15.63
C LEU A 202 -24.94 -2.64 -17.07
N LYS A 203 -24.13 -3.63 -17.38
CA LYS A 203 -23.59 -3.88 -18.71
C LYS A 203 -24.69 -4.07 -19.75
N GLU A 204 -25.72 -4.86 -19.44
CA GLU A 204 -26.87 -5.04 -20.34
C GLU A 204 -27.62 -3.72 -20.59
N CYS A 205 -27.76 -2.88 -19.55
CA CYS A 205 -28.37 -1.55 -19.69
C CYS A 205 -27.51 -0.63 -20.58
N LEU A 206 -26.20 -0.61 -20.38
CA LEU A 206 -25.28 0.21 -21.18
C LEU A 206 -25.25 -0.24 -22.66
N LEU A 207 -25.48 -1.53 -22.94
CA LEU A 207 -25.59 -2.07 -24.31
C LEU A 207 -26.98 -1.89 -24.91
N GLY A 208 -27.92 -1.24 -24.23
CA GLY A 208 -29.31 -1.02 -24.69
C GLY A 208 -30.16 -2.30 -24.73
N LYS A 209 -29.71 -3.38 -24.05
CA LYS A 209 -30.43 -4.66 -23.98
C LYS A 209 -31.46 -4.72 -22.84
N LYS A 210 -31.35 -3.84 -21.88
CA LYS A 210 -32.23 -3.75 -20.70
C LYS A 210 -32.46 -2.29 -20.34
N ASN A 211 -33.67 -1.93 -19.95
CA ASN A 211 -33.94 -0.60 -19.41
C ASN A 211 -33.56 -0.51 -17.94
N ILE A 212 -32.99 0.62 -17.55
CA ILE A 212 -32.85 1.00 -16.14
C ILE A 212 -34.24 1.51 -15.72
N LEU A 213 -34.86 0.83 -14.75
CA LEU A 213 -36.14 1.27 -14.17
C LEU A 213 -35.88 2.45 -13.24
#